data_9157b3ce65c85b4b3a1ce925a0a1bbb8
#
_entry.id   9157b3ce65c85b4b3a1ce925a0a1bbb8
#
_cell.length_a   1.000
_cell.length_b   1.000
_cell.length_c   1.000
_cell.angle_alpha   90.00
_cell.angle_beta   90.00
_cell.angle_gamma   90.00
#
_symmetry.space_group_name_H-M   'P 1'
#
loop_
_entity.id
_entity.type
_entity.pdbx_description
1 polymer ?
#
loop_
_entity_poly.entity_id
_entity_poly.type
_entity_poly.pdbx_seq_one_letter_code
_entity_poly.pdbx_strand_id
1 'polypeptide(L)'
;IRYGLKDTTFTNFTVKNNSIEVKLKKATYIGKVQIYGLSEENKIIHYSFEVTTVSSYGKENKKGYNDILYPELKTGVTSVGEYGNKIKIDVPKEYVDCIKAVKIKNSFTPNKYRMCFIFSVLVMLAMIILCKDILRKRIELFFVVSGFLIGVSLIYSTGATPFTWDEETHFKAVYENAYGDLVDNTSAVVKYEEKVGIPAYNTLEEKNLVDQYMNANDKKVISRTNKAVATNYTAVAYIPQILGAKIARALHLSFSNMLMLIKFMNLIVYLVVMAIAIKMTKVCKYALVCIALMPTSILQASSITYDGFVLCFVSLGVVLLINEIISDEEKINTKLLVAGMVAITVGSLSKMVYAPLVMLALFIPNRKFSSKKSVIWFKLGILAVCGWMLTT
;
A
#
# COMPACT_ATOMS: atom_id res chain seq x y z
N ILE A 1 14.56 -14.08 -28.68
CA ILE A 1 13.65 -15.15 -28.27
C ILE A 1 14.21 -15.76 -27.02
N ARG A 2 13.57 -15.53 -25.86
CA ARG A 2 14.06 -15.92 -24.51
C ARG A 2 13.34 -17.17 -23.95
N TYR A 3 12.53 -17.82 -24.77
CA TYR A 3 11.75 -19.00 -24.37
C TYR A 3 12.61 -20.26 -24.39
N GLY A 4 12.59 -21.03 -23.31
CA GLY A 4 13.23 -22.35 -23.22
C GLY A 4 14.64 -22.40 -22.63
N LEU A 5 15.13 -21.29 -22.06
CA LEU A 5 16.39 -21.33 -21.31
C LEU A 5 16.18 -22.03 -19.96
N LYS A 6 17.02 -23.02 -19.67
CA LYS A 6 16.93 -23.81 -18.44
C LYS A 6 17.60 -23.07 -17.27
N ASP A 7 17.06 -23.30 -16.09
CA ASP A 7 17.71 -22.93 -14.83
C ASP A 7 18.97 -23.78 -14.63
N THR A 8 20.01 -23.18 -14.07
CA THR A 8 21.27 -23.87 -13.77
C THR A 8 21.69 -23.58 -12.34
N THR A 9 22.02 -24.62 -11.58
CA THR A 9 22.49 -24.49 -10.20
C THR A 9 23.97 -24.87 -10.13
N PHE A 10 24.75 -24.07 -9.41
CA PHE A 10 26.17 -24.28 -9.14
C PHE A 10 26.33 -24.48 -7.64
N THR A 11 26.91 -25.60 -7.24
CA THR A 11 27.26 -25.93 -5.86
C THR A 11 28.77 -25.97 -5.61
N ASN A 12 29.55 -26.12 -6.69
CA ASN A 12 30.99 -26.08 -6.69
C ASN A 12 31.48 -24.79 -7.33
N PHE A 13 32.11 -23.94 -6.55
CA PHE A 13 32.67 -22.66 -7.02
C PHE A 13 34.11 -22.51 -6.58
N THR A 14 34.85 -21.69 -7.32
CA THR A 14 36.22 -21.32 -6.91
C THR A 14 36.14 -20.14 -5.96
N VAL A 15 36.61 -20.31 -4.76
CA VAL A 15 36.77 -19.24 -3.76
C VAL A 15 38.15 -18.61 -3.92
N LYS A 16 38.22 -17.32 -4.20
CA LYS A 16 39.49 -16.54 -4.27
C LYS A 16 39.27 -15.19 -3.57
N ASN A 17 40.15 -14.88 -2.60
CA ASN A 17 40.17 -13.57 -1.94
C ASN A 17 38.79 -13.09 -1.50
N ASN A 18 38.02 -13.90 -0.81
CA ASN A 18 36.65 -13.62 -0.34
C ASN A 18 35.59 -13.45 -1.45
N SER A 19 35.93 -13.86 -2.66
CA SER A 19 34.99 -13.84 -3.77
C SER A 19 34.68 -15.26 -4.23
N ILE A 20 33.43 -15.49 -4.60
CA ILE A 20 32.96 -16.71 -5.22
C ILE A 20 32.86 -16.47 -6.72
N GLU A 21 33.57 -17.27 -7.51
CA GLU A 21 33.52 -17.17 -8.96
C GLU A 21 32.75 -18.34 -9.57
N VAL A 22 31.71 -18.01 -10.34
CA VAL A 22 30.95 -18.94 -11.17
C VAL A 22 31.27 -18.64 -12.65
N LYS A 23 31.93 -19.58 -13.34
CA LYS A 23 32.22 -19.48 -14.75
C LYS A 23 31.23 -20.30 -15.58
N LEU A 24 30.71 -19.71 -16.64
CA LEU A 24 29.82 -20.36 -17.57
C LEU A 24 30.63 -20.83 -18.78
N LYS A 25 30.35 -22.02 -19.30
CA LYS A 25 31.07 -22.58 -20.46
C LYS A 25 31.00 -21.71 -21.72
N LYS A 26 29.91 -20.93 -21.86
CA LYS A 26 29.67 -19.95 -22.90
C LYS A 26 28.83 -18.80 -22.36
N ALA A 27 28.88 -17.66 -23.04
CA ALA A 27 27.99 -16.55 -22.77
C ALA A 27 26.52 -17.03 -22.78
N THR A 28 25.84 -16.90 -21.66
CA THR A 28 24.49 -17.39 -21.48
C THR A 28 23.63 -16.23 -20.93
N TYR A 29 22.37 -16.23 -21.30
CA TYR A 29 21.44 -15.27 -20.73
C TYR A 29 21.26 -15.56 -19.22
N ILE A 30 21.43 -14.53 -18.40
CA ILE A 30 21.27 -14.55 -16.95
C ILE A 30 20.04 -13.70 -16.64
N GLY A 31 18.90 -14.35 -16.46
CA GLY A 31 17.64 -13.65 -16.13
C GLY A 31 17.67 -13.12 -14.71
N LYS A 32 17.97 -14.01 -13.78
CA LYS A 32 18.10 -13.71 -12.34
C LYS A 32 19.24 -14.55 -11.75
N VAL A 33 19.91 -14.01 -10.74
CA VAL A 33 20.85 -14.73 -9.89
C VAL A 33 20.20 -14.95 -8.53
N GLN A 34 20.09 -16.20 -8.11
CA GLN A 34 19.62 -16.57 -6.79
C GLN A 34 20.77 -17.21 -6.02
N ILE A 35 21.05 -16.69 -4.84
CA ILE A 35 22.08 -17.18 -3.94
C ILE A 35 21.38 -17.88 -2.77
N TYR A 36 21.84 -19.07 -2.43
CA TYR A 36 21.42 -19.82 -1.26
C TYR A 36 22.53 -19.83 -0.22
N GLY A 37 22.20 -19.52 1.01
CA GLY A 37 23.14 -19.50 2.09
C GLY A 37 22.52 -19.91 3.42
N LEU A 38 23.37 -20.33 4.36
CA LEU A 38 23.00 -20.62 5.75
C LEU A 38 23.76 -19.63 6.62
N SER A 39 23.07 -18.77 7.34
CA SER A 39 23.67 -17.96 8.39
C SER A 39 23.33 -18.59 9.75
N GLU A 40 24.36 -18.96 10.51
CA GLU A 40 24.18 -19.53 11.87
C GLU A 40 23.74 -18.46 12.89
N GLU A 41 24.01 -17.17 12.60
CA GLU A 41 23.82 -16.08 13.54
C GLU A 41 22.56 -15.23 13.29
N ASN A 42 21.66 -15.66 12.40
CA ASN A 42 20.47 -14.85 12.00
C ASN A 42 20.81 -13.40 11.60
N LYS A 43 22.00 -13.16 11.08
CA LYS A 43 22.45 -11.86 10.59
C LYS A 43 22.16 -11.72 9.10
N ILE A 44 21.75 -10.52 8.72
CA ILE A 44 21.62 -10.13 7.32
C ILE A 44 23.00 -10.02 6.70
N ILE A 45 23.22 -10.69 5.57
CA ILE A 45 24.48 -10.66 4.85
C ILE A 45 24.30 -9.77 3.62
N HIS A 46 24.91 -8.61 3.65
CA HIS A 46 25.02 -7.77 2.46
C HIS A 46 26.11 -8.33 1.56
N TYR A 47 25.79 -8.52 0.28
CA TYR A 47 26.75 -8.95 -0.71
C TYR A 47 26.64 -8.13 -1.98
N SER A 48 27.73 -8.02 -2.70
CA SER A 48 27.74 -7.49 -4.06
C SER A 48 28.14 -8.58 -5.04
N PHE A 49 27.68 -8.49 -6.26
CA PHE A 49 28.20 -9.34 -7.32
C PHE A 49 28.33 -8.61 -8.63
N GLU A 50 29.28 -9.08 -9.43
CA GLU A 50 29.60 -8.53 -10.73
C GLU A 50 29.30 -9.59 -11.78
N VAL A 51 28.57 -9.22 -12.81
CA VAL A 51 28.35 -10.06 -13.99
C VAL A 51 29.24 -9.51 -15.11
N THR A 52 30.11 -10.36 -15.63
CA THR A 52 30.85 -10.03 -16.85
C THR A 52 29.94 -10.31 -18.04
N THR A 53 29.55 -9.26 -18.74
CA THR A 53 28.66 -9.31 -19.90
C THR A 53 29.48 -9.22 -21.18
N VAL A 54 28.97 -9.85 -22.23
CA VAL A 54 29.60 -9.81 -23.55
C VAL A 54 28.71 -9.00 -24.47
N SER A 55 29.23 -7.90 -25.00
CA SER A 55 28.52 -7.08 -25.99
C SER A 55 28.40 -7.81 -27.32
N SER A 56 27.50 -7.34 -28.20
CA SER A 56 27.35 -7.86 -29.58
C SER A 56 28.65 -7.78 -30.41
N TYR A 57 29.58 -6.92 -30.01
CA TYR A 57 30.89 -6.73 -30.65
C TYR A 57 32.05 -7.47 -29.94
N GLY A 58 31.73 -8.41 -29.02
CA GLY A 58 32.73 -9.19 -28.30
C GLY A 58 33.44 -8.44 -27.15
N LYS A 59 33.09 -7.20 -26.86
CA LYS A 59 33.69 -6.43 -25.77
C LYS A 59 33.09 -6.89 -24.44
N GLU A 60 33.97 -7.28 -23.51
CA GLU A 60 33.57 -7.60 -22.15
C GLU A 60 33.30 -6.31 -21.34
N ASN A 61 32.16 -6.23 -20.73
CA ASN A 61 31.78 -5.20 -19.77
C ASN A 61 31.41 -5.86 -18.46
N LYS A 62 31.68 -5.16 -17.36
CA LYS A 62 31.35 -5.59 -16.01
C LYS A 62 30.20 -4.75 -15.48
N LYS A 63 29.18 -5.40 -14.95
CA LYS A 63 28.02 -4.75 -14.34
C LYS A 63 27.84 -5.25 -12.91
N GLY A 64 27.90 -4.31 -11.96
CA GLY A 64 27.77 -4.60 -10.54
C GLY A 64 26.32 -4.58 -10.08
N TYR A 65 26.03 -5.41 -9.09
CA TYR A 65 24.73 -5.53 -8.41
C TYR A 65 24.99 -5.66 -6.92
N ASN A 66 24.09 -5.10 -6.12
CA ASN A 66 24.09 -5.27 -4.67
C ASN A 66 22.79 -5.95 -4.24
N ASP A 67 22.87 -6.84 -3.26
CA ASP A 67 21.72 -7.54 -2.73
C ASP A 67 21.96 -8.03 -1.30
N ILE A 68 20.96 -8.66 -0.73
CA ILE A 68 20.93 -9.11 0.65
C ILE A 68 20.59 -10.60 0.69
N LEU A 69 21.34 -11.37 1.45
CA LEU A 69 20.97 -12.72 1.82
C LEU A 69 20.14 -12.66 3.10
N TYR A 70 18.89 -13.02 2.99
CA TYR A 70 17.96 -13.07 4.11
C TYR A 70 18.17 -14.34 4.92
N PRO A 71 18.58 -14.26 6.20
CA PRO A 71 18.89 -15.44 6.98
C PRO A 71 17.68 -16.36 7.19
N GLU A 72 16.52 -15.80 7.45
CA GLU A 72 15.28 -16.56 7.63
C GLU A 72 14.82 -17.25 6.33
N LEU A 73 15.03 -16.63 5.18
CA LEU A 73 14.67 -17.16 3.87
C LEU A 73 15.78 -18.00 3.27
N LYS A 74 16.99 -17.92 3.81
CA LYS A 74 18.20 -18.62 3.35
C LYS A 74 18.52 -18.34 1.88
N THR A 75 18.11 -17.20 1.37
CA THR A 75 18.26 -16.85 -0.05
C THR A 75 18.24 -15.34 -0.28
N GLY A 76 18.89 -14.93 -1.38
CA GLY A 76 18.73 -13.63 -2.01
C GLY A 76 18.51 -13.81 -3.51
N VAL A 77 17.74 -12.96 -4.16
CA VAL A 77 17.38 -13.09 -5.60
C VAL A 77 17.44 -11.75 -6.29
N THR A 78 18.35 -11.59 -7.22
CA THR A 78 18.54 -10.35 -7.99
C THR A 78 18.23 -10.52 -9.47
N SER A 79 17.49 -9.58 -10.04
CA SER A 79 17.24 -9.52 -11.49
C SER A 79 18.46 -8.96 -12.22
N VAL A 80 18.94 -9.65 -13.23
CA VAL A 80 20.09 -9.27 -14.06
C VAL A 80 19.67 -8.89 -15.48
N GLY A 81 19.07 -9.81 -16.21
CA GLY A 81 18.51 -9.53 -17.55
C GLY A 81 19.55 -9.40 -18.68
N GLU A 82 20.77 -9.90 -18.48
CA GLU A 82 21.92 -9.69 -19.37
C GLU A 82 22.53 -11.02 -19.83
N TYR A 83 23.32 -10.97 -20.93
CA TYR A 83 24.17 -12.08 -21.34
C TYR A 83 25.53 -11.98 -20.67
N GLY A 84 25.93 -13.02 -19.93
CA GLY A 84 27.22 -13.06 -19.24
C GLY A 84 27.88 -14.42 -19.34
N ASN A 85 29.19 -14.44 -19.11
CA ASN A 85 30.01 -15.65 -19.08
C ASN A 85 30.62 -15.91 -17.70
N LYS A 86 30.53 -14.93 -16.79
CA LYS A 86 31.11 -15.03 -15.45
C LYS A 86 30.28 -14.24 -14.43
N ILE A 87 30.10 -14.81 -13.26
CA ILE A 87 29.53 -14.13 -12.10
C ILE A 87 30.58 -14.16 -10.99
N LYS A 88 30.95 -12.99 -10.45
CA LYS A 88 31.84 -12.87 -9.30
C LYS A 88 31.03 -12.28 -8.16
N ILE A 89 30.93 -13.00 -7.05
CA ILE A 89 30.17 -12.62 -5.87
C ILE A 89 31.15 -12.26 -4.78
N ASP A 90 31.09 -11.03 -4.29
CA ASP A 90 31.92 -10.52 -3.21
C ASP A 90 31.09 -10.50 -1.90
N VAL A 91 31.56 -11.24 -0.92
CA VAL A 91 30.90 -11.40 0.39
C VAL A 91 31.90 -11.06 1.47
N PRO A 92 31.50 -10.48 2.62
CA PRO A 92 32.41 -10.35 3.76
C PRO A 92 33.07 -11.68 4.11
N LYS A 93 34.37 -11.66 4.48
CA LYS A 93 35.20 -12.86 4.65
C LYS A 93 34.59 -13.91 5.58
N GLU A 94 33.95 -13.45 6.63
CA GLU A 94 33.27 -14.26 7.65
C GLU A 94 32.03 -15.02 7.14
N TYR A 95 31.46 -14.63 5.96
CA TYR A 95 30.24 -15.21 5.42
C TYR A 95 30.44 -15.98 4.11
N VAL A 96 31.67 -16.11 3.62
CA VAL A 96 31.95 -16.85 2.37
C VAL A 96 31.47 -18.29 2.44
N ASP A 97 31.72 -18.94 3.58
CA ASP A 97 31.35 -20.35 3.83
C ASP A 97 29.83 -20.52 4.05
N CYS A 98 29.11 -19.44 4.31
CA CYS A 98 27.67 -19.45 4.43
C CYS A 98 26.96 -19.70 3.09
N ILE A 99 27.59 -19.35 1.96
CA ILE A 99 26.98 -19.52 0.63
C ILE A 99 27.14 -20.98 0.18
N LYS A 100 26.01 -21.65 -0.06
CA LYS A 100 25.94 -23.06 -0.41
C LYS A 100 25.65 -23.32 -1.89
N ALA A 101 24.93 -22.43 -2.56
CA ALA A 101 24.62 -22.57 -3.97
C ALA A 101 24.34 -21.23 -4.65
N VAL A 102 24.67 -21.17 -5.92
CA VAL A 102 24.32 -20.06 -6.82
C VAL A 102 23.48 -20.63 -7.96
N LYS A 103 22.28 -20.10 -8.16
CA LYS A 103 21.37 -20.55 -9.21
C LYS A 103 21.12 -19.42 -10.20
N ILE A 104 21.31 -19.69 -11.48
CA ILE A 104 20.88 -18.85 -12.58
C ILE A 104 19.46 -19.28 -12.95
N LYS A 105 18.51 -18.35 -12.82
CA LYS A 105 17.12 -18.57 -13.18
C LYS A 105 16.80 -17.87 -14.50
N ASN A 106 16.40 -18.65 -15.48
CA ASN A 106 16.03 -18.21 -16.82
C ASN A 106 14.61 -18.61 -17.19
N SER A 107 13.97 -19.44 -16.37
CA SER A 107 12.58 -19.84 -16.57
C SER A 107 11.67 -18.62 -16.59
N PHE A 108 10.81 -18.56 -17.60
CA PHE A 108 9.79 -17.52 -17.69
C PHE A 108 8.65 -17.85 -16.75
N THR A 109 8.46 -16.99 -15.76
CA THR A 109 7.28 -17.02 -14.89
C THR A 109 6.46 -15.77 -15.19
N PRO A 110 5.21 -15.88 -15.69
CA PRO A 110 4.35 -14.73 -15.91
C PRO A 110 4.10 -14.01 -14.60
N ASN A 111 4.32 -12.71 -14.59
CA ASN A 111 4.05 -11.88 -13.43
C ASN A 111 2.54 -11.62 -13.35
N LYS A 112 1.84 -12.41 -12.54
CA LYS A 112 0.38 -12.34 -12.37
C LYS A 112 -0.10 -10.95 -11.89
N TYR A 113 0.69 -10.25 -11.08
CA TYR A 113 0.35 -8.90 -10.60
C TYR A 113 0.38 -7.88 -11.73
N ARG A 114 1.41 -7.94 -12.58
CA ARG A 114 1.50 -7.11 -13.77
C ARG A 114 0.36 -7.40 -14.75
N MET A 115 0.00 -8.68 -14.90
CA MET A 115 -1.13 -9.07 -15.74
C MET A 115 -2.45 -8.51 -15.20
N CYS A 116 -2.70 -8.59 -13.90
CA CYS A 116 -3.88 -7.99 -13.27
C CYS A 116 -3.91 -6.47 -13.47
N PHE A 117 -2.77 -5.79 -13.32
CA PHE A 117 -2.69 -4.35 -13.54
C PHE A 117 -3.00 -3.98 -15.00
N ILE A 118 -2.38 -4.67 -15.97
CA ILE A 118 -2.65 -4.45 -17.41
C ILE A 118 -4.14 -4.69 -17.71
N PHE A 119 -4.71 -5.79 -17.20
CA PHE A 119 -6.12 -6.08 -17.35
C PHE A 119 -7.00 -4.95 -16.79
N SER A 120 -6.67 -4.44 -15.60
CA SER A 120 -7.40 -3.31 -14.99
C SER A 120 -7.36 -2.06 -15.89
N VAL A 121 -6.20 -1.74 -16.45
CA VAL A 121 -6.07 -0.61 -17.39
C VAL A 121 -6.89 -0.82 -18.66
N LEU A 122 -6.87 -2.04 -19.23
CA LEU A 122 -7.66 -2.38 -20.42
C LEU A 122 -9.17 -2.27 -20.16
N VAL A 123 -9.64 -2.73 -18.99
CA VAL A 123 -11.06 -2.57 -18.60
C VAL A 123 -11.44 -1.10 -18.49
N MET A 124 -10.58 -0.26 -17.87
CA MET A 124 -10.83 1.17 -17.77
C MET A 124 -10.93 1.84 -19.14
N LEU A 125 -10.01 1.51 -20.05
CA LEU A 125 -10.05 2.02 -21.43
C LEU A 125 -11.30 1.55 -22.18
N ALA A 126 -11.66 0.27 -22.04
CA ALA A 126 -12.88 -0.27 -22.63
C ALA A 126 -14.13 0.46 -22.10
N MET A 127 -14.21 0.75 -20.81
CA MET A 127 -15.30 1.52 -20.23
C MET A 127 -15.39 2.93 -20.83
N ILE A 128 -14.26 3.62 -21.00
CA ILE A 128 -14.22 4.97 -21.58
C ILE A 128 -14.72 4.94 -23.03
N ILE A 129 -14.36 3.93 -23.80
CA ILE A 129 -14.71 3.83 -25.22
C ILE A 129 -16.14 3.32 -25.40
N LEU A 130 -16.50 2.21 -24.75
CA LEU A 130 -17.74 1.50 -25.00
C LEU A 130 -18.92 1.99 -24.16
N CYS A 131 -18.66 2.55 -22.97
CA CYS A 131 -19.70 2.96 -22.03
C CYS A 131 -19.85 4.49 -21.92
N LYS A 132 -19.37 5.24 -22.90
CA LYS A 132 -19.31 6.71 -22.89
C LYS A 132 -20.62 7.39 -22.45
N ASP A 133 -21.77 6.93 -22.95
CA ASP A 133 -23.07 7.54 -22.64
C ASP A 133 -23.54 7.24 -21.22
N ILE A 134 -23.20 6.05 -20.70
CA ILE A 134 -23.44 5.68 -19.31
C ILE A 134 -22.55 6.53 -18.40
N LEU A 135 -21.27 6.67 -18.75
CA LEU A 135 -20.30 7.42 -17.95
C LEU A 135 -20.62 8.93 -17.89
N ARG A 136 -21.17 9.50 -18.95
CA ARG A 136 -21.63 10.91 -18.93
C ARG A 136 -22.72 11.15 -17.89
N LYS A 137 -23.59 10.16 -17.68
CA LYS A 137 -24.71 10.24 -16.71
C LYS A 137 -24.30 9.80 -15.31
N ARG A 138 -23.39 8.84 -15.21
CA ARG A 138 -23.05 8.13 -13.97
C ARG A 138 -21.53 7.90 -13.83
N ILE A 139 -20.79 9.00 -13.80
CA ILE A 139 -19.31 8.95 -13.71
C ILE A 139 -18.83 8.28 -12.41
N GLU A 140 -19.67 8.27 -11.36
CA GLU A 140 -19.38 7.56 -10.12
C GLU A 140 -19.17 6.05 -10.33
N LEU A 141 -19.79 5.44 -11.36
CA LEU A 141 -19.58 4.03 -11.70
C LEU A 141 -18.16 3.81 -12.25
N PHE A 142 -17.67 4.72 -13.09
CA PHE A 142 -16.29 4.66 -13.57
C PHE A 142 -15.31 4.74 -12.41
N PHE A 143 -15.54 5.67 -11.47
CA PHE A 143 -14.72 5.79 -10.27
C PHE A 143 -14.69 4.48 -9.47
N VAL A 144 -15.87 3.90 -9.17
CA VAL A 144 -15.96 2.67 -8.36
C VAL A 144 -15.24 1.51 -9.03
N VAL A 145 -15.50 1.27 -10.33
CA VAL A 145 -14.86 0.15 -11.05
C VAL A 145 -13.36 0.35 -11.16
N SER A 146 -12.92 1.54 -11.56
CA SER A 146 -11.49 1.86 -11.69
C SER A 146 -10.76 1.79 -10.35
N GLY A 147 -11.31 2.42 -9.33
CA GLY A 147 -10.76 2.41 -7.98
C GLY A 147 -10.70 1.01 -7.37
N PHE A 148 -11.74 0.20 -7.60
CA PHE A 148 -11.76 -1.20 -7.16
C PHE A 148 -10.68 -2.04 -7.86
N LEU A 149 -10.60 -1.99 -9.18
CA LEU A 149 -9.62 -2.76 -9.95
C LEU A 149 -8.17 -2.38 -9.58
N ILE A 150 -7.88 -1.08 -9.51
CA ILE A 150 -6.53 -0.61 -9.15
C ILE A 150 -6.24 -0.94 -7.68
N GLY A 151 -7.17 -0.65 -6.77
CA GLY A 151 -6.99 -0.87 -5.34
C GLY A 151 -6.80 -2.35 -4.99
N VAL A 152 -7.61 -3.26 -5.56
CA VAL A 152 -7.44 -4.71 -5.38
C VAL A 152 -6.12 -5.19 -5.98
N SER A 153 -5.72 -4.65 -7.14
CA SER A 153 -4.42 -4.99 -7.74
C SER A 153 -3.26 -4.55 -6.83
N LEU A 154 -3.34 -3.40 -6.19
CA LEU A 154 -2.37 -2.93 -5.20
C LEU A 154 -2.33 -3.83 -3.97
N ILE A 155 -3.47 -4.11 -3.34
CA ILE A 155 -3.58 -4.99 -2.17
C ILE A 155 -2.98 -6.36 -2.47
N TYR A 156 -3.33 -6.94 -3.62
CA TYR A 156 -2.84 -8.26 -4.01
C TYR A 156 -1.33 -8.25 -4.32
N SER A 157 -0.81 -7.19 -4.91
CA SER A 157 0.63 -7.08 -5.23
C SER A 157 1.49 -6.82 -3.99
N THR A 158 1.00 -6.09 -3.00
CA THR A 158 1.73 -5.82 -1.77
C THR A 158 1.68 -7.00 -0.78
N GLY A 159 0.56 -7.74 -0.75
CA GLY A 159 0.42 -8.90 0.15
C GLY A 159 0.62 -8.53 1.62
N ALA A 160 1.54 -9.25 2.27
CA ALA A 160 1.86 -9.06 3.69
C ALA A 160 2.83 -7.90 3.96
N THR A 161 3.31 -7.20 2.94
CA THR A 161 4.24 -6.08 3.15
C THR A 161 3.53 -4.75 3.33
N PRO A 162 4.06 -3.88 4.19
CA PRO A 162 3.68 -2.48 4.22
C PRO A 162 4.13 -1.82 2.93
N PHE A 163 3.36 -0.85 2.49
CA PHE A 163 3.62 -0.13 1.26
C PHE A 163 3.62 1.40 1.48
N THR A 164 3.00 1.85 2.57
CA THR A 164 2.94 3.27 2.95
C THR A 164 3.74 3.51 4.23
N TRP A 165 4.15 4.77 4.41
CA TRP A 165 4.80 5.21 5.64
C TRP A 165 3.91 4.95 6.85
N ASP A 166 4.53 4.52 7.95
CA ASP A 166 3.88 4.26 9.24
C ASP A 166 2.77 3.19 9.21
N GLU A 167 2.70 2.36 8.15
CA GLU A 167 1.67 1.31 8.03
C GLU A 167 1.74 0.32 9.20
N GLU A 168 2.93 0.09 9.75
CA GLU A 168 3.16 -0.73 10.95
C GLU A 168 2.53 -0.12 12.19
N THR A 169 2.64 1.20 12.39
CA THR A 169 2.03 1.92 13.50
C THR A 169 0.51 1.87 13.41
N HIS A 170 -0.03 2.03 12.21
CA HIS A 170 -1.47 1.92 11.95
C HIS A 170 -1.97 0.49 12.12
N PHE A 171 -1.20 -0.52 11.67
CA PHE A 171 -1.52 -1.92 11.89
C PHE A 171 -1.60 -2.25 13.38
N LYS A 172 -0.65 -1.74 14.18
CA LYS A 172 -0.68 -1.88 15.64
C LYS A 172 -1.99 -1.34 16.21
N ALA A 173 -2.37 -0.11 15.85
CA ALA A 173 -3.63 0.51 16.32
C ALA A 173 -4.85 -0.35 15.93
N VAL A 174 -4.90 -0.87 14.71
CA VAL A 174 -5.97 -1.77 14.25
C VAL A 174 -6.00 -3.05 15.08
N TYR A 175 -4.84 -3.68 15.27
CA TYR A 175 -4.73 -4.97 15.96
C TYR A 175 -5.13 -4.86 17.43
N GLU A 176 -4.62 -3.86 18.15
CA GLU A 176 -4.93 -3.60 19.54
C GLU A 176 -6.43 -3.33 19.75
N ASN A 177 -7.03 -2.49 18.89
CA ASN A 177 -8.46 -2.23 18.95
C ASN A 177 -9.34 -3.42 18.55
N ALA A 178 -8.84 -4.30 17.67
CA ALA A 178 -9.58 -5.48 17.25
C ALA A 178 -9.59 -6.59 18.30
N TYR A 179 -8.48 -6.80 19.00
CA TYR A 179 -8.25 -7.99 19.82
C TYR A 179 -8.03 -7.70 21.31
N GLY A 180 -7.78 -6.45 21.67
CA GLY A 180 -7.48 -6.06 23.07
C GLY A 180 -6.08 -6.46 23.52
N ASP A 181 -5.28 -7.06 22.67
CA ASP A 181 -3.91 -7.45 22.97
C ASP A 181 -2.96 -6.26 22.68
N LEU A 182 -2.20 -5.84 23.67
CA LEU A 182 -1.14 -4.86 23.47
C LEU A 182 0.02 -5.53 22.73
N VAL A 183 0.44 -4.95 21.60
CA VAL A 183 1.55 -5.43 20.80
C VAL A 183 2.67 -4.40 20.78
N ASP A 184 3.91 -4.88 20.82
CA ASP A 184 5.07 -4.03 20.67
C ASP A 184 5.11 -3.46 19.24
N ASN A 185 5.82 -2.34 19.00
CA ASN A 185 6.01 -1.75 17.67
C ASN A 185 6.64 -2.70 16.64
N THR A 186 6.77 -3.94 17.00
CA THR A 186 7.32 -5.01 16.21
C THR A 186 6.22 -5.99 15.79
N SER A 187 5.35 -5.56 14.88
CA SER A 187 4.72 -6.56 14.01
C SER A 187 5.83 -7.28 13.25
N ALA A 188 5.59 -8.48 12.73
CA ALA A 188 6.58 -9.15 11.88
C ALA A 188 7.03 -8.29 10.72
N VAL A 189 6.12 -7.47 10.27
CA VAL A 189 6.35 -6.46 9.24
C VAL A 189 7.48 -5.54 9.67
N VAL A 190 7.42 -4.98 10.90
CA VAL A 190 8.45 -4.10 11.45
C VAL A 190 9.75 -4.87 11.73
N LYS A 191 9.68 -6.04 12.36
CA LYS A 191 10.89 -6.87 12.57
C LYS A 191 11.57 -7.24 11.28
N TYR A 192 10.79 -7.50 10.25
CA TYR A 192 11.32 -7.78 8.93
C TYR A 192 11.95 -6.52 8.33
N GLU A 193 11.29 -5.37 8.44
CA GLU A 193 11.81 -4.08 7.97
C GLU A 193 13.05 -3.63 8.75
N GLU A 194 13.07 -3.73 10.06
CA GLU A 194 14.23 -3.40 10.89
C GLU A 194 15.45 -4.27 10.55
N LYS A 195 15.23 -5.53 10.23
CA LYS A 195 16.29 -6.46 9.87
C LYS A 195 16.76 -6.34 8.42
N VAL A 196 15.87 -5.98 7.52
CA VAL A 196 16.06 -6.08 6.06
C VAL A 196 16.07 -4.71 5.39
N GLY A 197 15.64 -3.67 6.10
CA GLY A 197 15.32 -2.38 5.53
C GLY A 197 13.96 -2.43 4.82
N ILE A 198 13.49 -1.29 4.29
CA ILE A 198 12.23 -1.24 3.54
C ILE A 198 12.39 -2.17 2.33
N PRO A 199 11.69 -3.30 2.28
CA PRO A 199 11.91 -4.29 1.24
C PRO A 199 11.28 -3.78 -0.05
N ALA A 200 12.11 -3.28 -0.91
CA ALA A 200 11.75 -3.34 -2.30
C ALA A 200 11.92 -4.80 -2.71
N TYR A 201 10.84 -5.53 -2.89
CA TYR A 201 10.95 -6.84 -3.54
C TYR A 201 11.50 -6.63 -4.93
N ASN A 202 12.70 -7.13 -5.14
CA ASN A 202 13.33 -7.05 -6.45
C ASN A 202 12.74 -8.10 -7.40
N THR A 203 12.15 -9.16 -6.85
CA THR A 203 11.61 -10.26 -7.67
C THR A 203 10.30 -10.82 -7.11
N LEU A 204 9.51 -11.45 -7.99
CA LEU A 204 8.29 -12.14 -7.61
C LEU A 204 8.56 -13.34 -6.69
N GLU A 205 9.68 -14.01 -6.90
CA GLU A 205 10.12 -15.16 -6.07
C GLU A 205 10.41 -14.72 -4.65
N GLU A 206 11.08 -13.61 -4.47
CA GLU A 206 11.37 -13.03 -3.16
C GLU A 206 10.08 -12.67 -2.41
N LYS A 207 9.14 -11.98 -3.10
CA LYS A 207 7.82 -11.71 -2.54
C LYS A 207 7.12 -12.97 -2.05
N ASN A 208 7.10 -14.03 -2.86
CA ASN A 208 6.46 -15.28 -2.48
C ASN A 208 7.14 -15.94 -1.27
N LEU A 209 8.47 -15.85 -1.16
CA LEU A 209 9.20 -16.35 0.01
C LEU A 209 8.84 -15.57 1.27
N VAL A 210 8.76 -14.25 1.18
CA VAL A 210 8.35 -13.40 2.30
C VAL A 210 6.93 -13.72 2.74
N ASP A 211 5.98 -13.83 1.82
CA ASP A 211 4.59 -14.20 2.14
C ASP A 211 4.53 -15.58 2.82
N GLN A 212 5.33 -16.56 2.37
CA GLN A 212 5.42 -17.88 3.00
C GLN A 212 6.02 -17.80 4.41
N TYR A 213 7.10 -17.04 4.59
CA TYR A 213 7.72 -16.84 5.88
C TYR A 213 6.75 -16.19 6.88
N MET A 214 6.07 -15.14 6.47
CA MET A 214 5.11 -14.42 7.29
C MET A 214 3.94 -15.34 7.73
N ASN A 215 3.43 -16.16 6.83
CA ASN A 215 2.35 -17.10 7.13
C ASN A 215 2.81 -18.25 8.06
N ALA A 216 4.03 -18.74 7.90
CA ALA A 216 4.58 -19.80 8.75
C ALA A 216 4.89 -19.32 10.18
N ASN A 217 5.14 -18.03 10.35
CA ASN A 217 5.60 -17.45 11.61
C ASN A 217 4.59 -16.49 12.26
N ASP A 218 3.31 -16.53 11.87
CA ASP A 218 2.30 -15.59 12.32
C ASP A 218 2.21 -15.45 13.86
N LYS A 219 2.39 -16.54 14.61
CA LYS A 219 2.40 -16.55 16.07
C LYS A 219 3.67 -15.94 16.70
N LYS A 220 4.80 -15.96 15.98
CA LYS A 220 6.08 -15.37 16.41
C LYS A 220 6.27 -13.93 15.94
N VAL A 221 5.40 -13.51 15.07
CA VAL A 221 5.45 -12.30 14.29
C VAL A 221 4.94 -11.12 15.11
N ILE A 222 4.01 -11.36 16.03
CA ILE A 222 3.43 -10.34 16.89
C ILE A 222 4.03 -10.49 18.28
N SER A 223 4.90 -9.56 18.66
CA SER A 223 5.46 -9.48 19.99
C SER A 223 4.46 -8.77 20.90
N ARG A 224 4.00 -9.44 21.95
CA ARG A 224 3.12 -8.86 22.96
C ARG A 224 3.93 -8.02 23.94
N THR A 225 3.36 -6.91 24.39
CA THR A 225 3.92 -6.06 25.43
C THR A 225 2.89 -5.79 26.51
N ASN A 226 3.35 -5.55 27.73
CA ASN A 226 2.50 -5.10 28.82
C ASN A 226 2.42 -3.57 28.91
N LYS A 227 3.12 -2.85 28.01
CA LYS A 227 3.12 -1.39 27.99
C LYS A 227 2.15 -0.92 26.91
N ALA A 228 1.10 -0.21 27.33
CA ALA A 228 0.28 0.56 26.42
C ALA A 228 1.15 1.65 25.78
N VAL A 229 1.36 1.58 24.49
CA VAL A 229 1.89 2.71 23.74
C VAL A 229 0.68 3.49 23.28
N ALA A 230 0.49 4.68 23.88
CA ALA A 230 -0.60 5.56 23.49
C ALA A 230 -0.45 5.90 21.99
N THR A 231 -1.32 5.33 21.18
CA THR A 231 -1.50 5.85 19.83
C THR A 231 -2.44 7.06 19.98
N ASN A 232 -1.95 8.24 19.64
CA ASN A 232 -2.74 9.48 19.69
C ASN A 232 -3.87 9.52 18.64
N TYR A 233 -4.17 8.39 18.01
CA TYR A 233 -5.17 8.29 16.96
C TYR A 233 -6.47 7.70 17.48
N THR A 234 -7.58 8.35 17.15
CA THR A 234 -8.90 7.81 17.50
C THR A 234 -9.20 6.53 16.71
N ALA A 235 -9.87 5.56 17.36
CA ALA A 235 -10.24 4.30 16.71
C ALA A 235 -11.26 4.48 15.56
N VAL A 236 -11.92 5.63 15.45
CA VAL A 236 -13.03 5.86 14.51
C VAL A 236 -12.61 5.64 13.05
N ALA A 237 -11.47 6.19 12.63
CA ALA A 237 -11.02 6.03 11.26
C ALA A 237 -10.50 4.61 10.94
N TYR A 238 -10.25 3.80 11.96
CA TYR A 238 -9.86 2.41 11.80
C TYR A 238 -11.03 1.41 11.88
N ILE A 239 -12.26 1.86 12.14
CA ILE A 239 -13.43 0.97 12.26
C ILE A 239 -13.53 -0.03 11.11
N PRO A 240 -13.40 0.36 9.81
CA PRO A 240 -13.46 -0.59 8.71
C PRO A 240 -12.36 -1.67 8.80
N GLN A 241 -11.16 -1.25 9.16
CA GLN A 241 -9.98 -2.10 9.27
C GLN A 241 -10.07 -3.04 10.47
N ILE A 242 -10.54 -2.53 11.62
CA ILE A 242 -10.82 -3.32 12.82
C ILE A 242 -11.87 -4.40 12.53
N LEU A 243 -12.91 -4.06 11.78
CA LEU A 243 -13.91 -5.04 11.33
C LEU A 243 -13.27 -6.11 10.44
N GLY A 244 -12.40 -5.72 9.49
CA GLY A 244 -11.62 -6.65 8.66
C GLY A 244 -10.78 -7.60 9.50
N ALA A 245 -10.07 -7.10 10.51
CA ALA A 245 -9.27 -7.91 11.43
C ALA A 245 -10.15 -8.92 12.21
N LYS A 246 -11.29 -8.49 12.73
CA LYS A 246 -12.24 -9.37 13.46
C LYS A 246 -12.81 -10.47 12.56
N ILE A 247 -13.17 -10.13 11.32
CA ILE A 247 -13.66 -11.10 10.33
C ILE A 247 -12.55 -12.10 9.99
N ALA A 248 -11.31 -11.63 9.77
CA ALA A 248 -10.17 -12.48 9.48
C ALA A 248 -9.93 -13.51 10.58
N ARG A 249 -10.02 -13.10 11.84
CA ARG A 249 -9.90 -14.01 13.00
C ARG A 249 -11.04 -15.03 13.04
N ALA A 250 -12.28 -14.59 12.83
CA ALA A 250 -13.45 -15.47 12.81
C ALA A 250 -13.37 -16.53 11.72
N LEU A 251 -12.76 -16.18 10.58
CA LEU A 251 -12.55 -17.09 9.43
C LEU A 251 -11.21 -17.85 9.49
N HIS A 252 -10.42 -17.70 10.56
CA HIS A 252 -9.10 -18.32 10.73
C HIS A 252 -8.15 -18.10 9.53
N LEU A 253 -8.16 -16.87 8.98
CA LEU A 253 -7.31 -16.54 7.84
C LEU A 253 -5.83 -16.52 8.23
N SER A 254 -4.96 -16.86 7.27
CA SER A 254 -3.51 -16.67 7.42
C SER A 254 -3.15 -15.20 7.60
N PHE A 255 -1.96 -14.91 8.12
CA PHE A 255 -1.51 -13.55 8.39
C PHE A 255 -1.57 -12.65 7.15
N SER A 256 -1.06 -13.11 6.01
CA SER A 256 -1.13 -12.36 4.75
C SER A 256 -2.57 -12.07 4.31
N ASN A 257 -3.48 -13.06 4.44
CA ASN A 257 -4.88 -12.87 4.08
C ASN A 257 -5.60 -11.93 5.06
N MET A 258 -5.24 -11.95 6.34
CA MET A 258 -5.74 -10.99 7.33
C MET A 258 -5.36 -9.57 6.93
N LEU A 259 -4.09 -9.31 6.60
CA LEU A 259 -3.63 -7.98 6.17
C LEU A 259 -4.33 -7.52 4.89
N MET A 260 -4.47 -8.42 3.91
CA MET A 260 -5.21 -8.11 2.68
C MET A 260 -6.68 -7.76 2.97
N LEU A 261 -7.33 -8.46 3.88
CA LEU A 261 -8.73 -8.18 4.24
C LEU A 261 -8.87 -6.84 4.98
N ILE A 262 -7.94 -6.51 5.88
CA ILE A 262 -7.88 -5.21 6.56
C ILE A 262 -7.78 -4.06 5.53
N LYS A 263 -6.85 -4.17 4.58
CA LYS A 263 -6.67 -3.20 3.49
C LYS A 263 -7.92 -3.12 2.61
N PHE A 264 -8.53 -4.24 2.30
CA PHE A 264 -9.73 -4.32 1.46
C PHE A 264 -10.93 -3.62 2.12
N MET A 265 -11.12 -3.77 3.41
CA MET A 265 -12.21 -3.09 4.14
C MET A 265 -12.04 -1.57 4.11
N ASN A 266 -10.80 -1.08 4.23
CA ASN A 266 -10.49 0.35 4.07
C ASN A 266 -10.86 0.84 2.65
N LEU A 267 -10.44 0.10 1.63
CA LEU A 267 -10.75 0.40 0.22
C LEU A 267 -12.26 0.46 -0.04
N ILE A 268 -13.03 -0.50 0.46
CA ILE A 268 -14.49 -0.53 0.25
C ILE A 268 -15.15 0.71 0.82
N VAL A 269 -14.82 1.10 2.06
CA VAL A 269 -15.40 2.31 2.66
C VAL A 269 -15.02 3.55 1.86
N TYR A 270 -13.76 3.66 1.45
CA TYR A 270 -13.33 4.76 0.58
C TYR A 270 -14.14 4.84 -0.71
N LEU A 271 -14.29 3.71 -1.42
CA LEU A 271 -15.02 3.66 -2.69
C LEU A 271 -16.49 4.03 -2.53
N VAL A 272 -17.15 3.51 -1.48
CA VAL A 272 -18.57 3.78 -1.23
C VAL A 272 -18.79 5.26 -0.88
N VAL A 273 -18.05 5.78 0.10
CA VAL A 273 -18.25 7.16 0.58
C VAL A 273 -17.88 8.17 -0.51
N MET A 274 -16.78 7.95 -1.22
CA MET A 274 -16.36 8.83 -2.31
C MET A 274 -17.31 8.77 -3.51
N ALA A 275 -17.86 7.59 -3.82
CA ALA A 275 -18.88 7.46 -4.87
C ALA A 275 -20.17 8.25 -4.52
N ILE A 276 -20.56 8.25 -3.24
CA ILE A 276 -21.66 9.09 -2.76
C ILE A 276 -21.31 10.57 -2.96
N ALA A 277 -20.12 11.01 -2.58
CA ALA A 277 -19.66 12.37 -2.78
C ALA A 277 -19.68 12.78 -4.26
N ILE A 278 -19.13 11.94 -5.15
CA ILE A 278 -19.11 12.15 -6.60
C ILE A 278 -20.55 12.20 -7.17
N LYS A 279 -21.44 11.33 -6.71
CA LYS A 279 -22.83 11.32 -7.15
C LYS A 279 -23.56 12.58 -6.72
N MET A 280 -23.32 13.06 -5.50
CA MET A 280 -24.03 14.19 -4.90
C MET A 280 -23.49 15.54 -5.34
N THR A 281 -22.23 15.66 -5.75
CA THR A 281 -21.66 16.97 -6.12
C THR A 281 -22.39 17.58 -7.33
N LYS A 282 -22.76 18.85 -7.20
CA LYS A 282 -23.41 19.65 -8.25
C LYS A 282 -22.39 20.34 -9.16
N VAL A 283 -21.17 20.55 -8.68
CA VAL A 283 -20.09 21.25 -9.39
C VAL A 283 -18.81 20.46 -9.38
N CYS A 284 -17.93 20.70 -10.36
CA CYS A 284 -16.59 20.13 -10.44
C CYS A 284 -16.53 18.59 -10.31
N LYS A 285 -17.58 17.89 -10.78
CA LYS A 285 -17.70 16.42 -10.63
C LYS A 285 -16.50 15.66 -11.19
N TYR A 286 -16.02 16.03 -12.37
CA TYR A 286 -14.86 15.39 -12.99
C TYR A 286 -13.54 15.66 -12.22
N ALA A 287 -13.39 16.88 -11.68
CA ALA A 287 -12.22 17.20 -10.84
C ALA A 287 -12.20 16.33 -9.59
N LEU A 288 -13.35 16.12 -8.94
CA LEU A 288 -13.45 15.24 -7.79
C LEU A 288 -13.12 13.78 -8.15
N VAL A 289 -13.55 13.29 -9.33
CA VAL A 289 -13.16 11.95 -9.82
C VAL A 289 -11.65 11.85 -10.05
N CYS A 290 -11.04 12.89 -10.65
CA CYS A 290 -9.58 12.91 -10.85
C CYS A 290 -8.84 12.86 -9.49
N ILE A 291 -9.24 13.67 -8.51
CA ILE A 291 -8.66 13.66 -7.16
C ILE A 291 -8.83 12.28 -6.51
N ALA A 292 -10.02 11.69 -6.61
CA ALA A 292 -10.33 10.40 -6.01
C ALA A 292 -9.57 9.22 -6.66
N LEU A 293 -9.22 9.33 -7.95
CA LEU A 293 -8.42 8.33 -8.67
C LEU A 293 -6.94 8.66 -8.72
N MET A 294 -6.47 9.72 -8.06
CA MET A 294 -5.02 9.95 -7.96
C MET A 294 -4.31 8.72 -7.38
N PRO A 295 -3.14 8.36 -7.90
CA PRO A 295 -2.39 7.20 -7.42
C PRO A 295 -2.20 7.19 -5.90
N THR A 296 -1.91 8.35 -5.31
CA THR A 296 -1.78 8.51 -3.85
C THR A 296 -3.08 8.27 -3.10
N SER A 297 -4.23 8.72 -3.64
CA SER A 297 -5.54 8.52 -3.02
C SER A 297 -5.93 7.04 -2.96
N ILE A 298 -5.75 6.32 -4.09
CA ILE A 298 -6.02 4.87 -4.14
C ILE A 298 -5.01 4.10 -3.30
N LEU A 299 -3.74 4.51 -3.28
CA LEU A 299 -2.71 3.90 -2.45
C LEU A 299 -3.09 3.97 -0.97
N GLN A 300 -3.44 5.16 -0.46
CA GLN A 300 -3.85 5.35 0.93
C GLN A 300 -5.12 4.56 1.26
N ALA A 301 -6.09 4.52 0.34
CA ALA A 301 -7.29 3.71 0.51
C ALA A 301 -7.03 2.19 0.54
N SER A 302 -5.95 1.74 -0.12
CA SER A 302 -5.56 0.33 -0.26
C SER A 302 -4.50 -0.12 0.76
N SER A 303 -4.19 0.71 1.75
CA SER A 303 -3.18 0.48 2.79
C SER A 303 -3.81 0.47 4.18
N ILE A 304 -3.03 0.07 5.18
CA ILE A 304 -3.46 0.14 6.59
C ILE A 304 -3.11 1.54 7.11
N THR A 305 -4.01 2.48 6.87
CA THR A 305 -3.88 3.88 7.28
C THR A 305 -5.26 4.50 7.44
N TYR A 306 -5.36 5.58 8.21
CA TYR A 306 -6.60 6.35 8.34
C TYR A 306 -6.82 7.34 7.18
N ASP A 307 -5.81 7.62 6.37
CA ASP A 307 -5.86 8.71 5.38
C ASP A 307 -6.94 8.50 4.30
N GLY A 308 -7.16 7.26 3.85
CA GLY A 308 -8.26 6.94 2.92
C GLY A 308 -9.63 7.28 3.50
N PHE A 309 -9.84 6.96 4.78
CA PHE A 309 -11.07 7.28 5.51
C PHE A 309 -11.25 8.80 5.66
N VAL A 310 -10.21 9.51 6.10
CA VAL A 310 -10.22 10.97 6.22
C VAL A 310 -10.57 11.61 4.89
N LEU A 311 -9.89 11.21 3.81
CA LEU A 311 -10.08 11.78 2.48
C LEU A 311 -11.54 11.66 1.99
N CYS A 312 -12.15 10.48 2.11
CA CYS A 312 -13.50 10.29 1.60
C CYS A 312 -14.57 11.01 2.46
N PHE A 313 -14.45 10.97 3.78
CA PHE A 313 -15.44 11.63 4.65
C PHE A 313 -15.34 13.16 4.59
N VAL A 314 -14.13 13.72 4.60
CA VAL A 314 -13.91 15.16 4.43
C VAL A 314 -14.43 15.62 3.05
N SER A 315 -14.12 14.87 1.98
CA SER A 315 -14.62 15.18 0.63
C SER A 315 -16.13 15.16 0.57
N LEU A 316 -16.79 14.17 1.17
CA LEU A 316 -18.24 14.11 1.24
C LEU A 316 -18.81 15.34 1.96
N GLY A 317 -18.24 15.68 3.11
CA GLY A 317 -18.70 16.82 3.89
C GLY A 317 -18.53 18.16 3.14
N VAL A 318 -17.37 18.35 2.51
CA VAL A 318 -17.11 19.55 1.68
C VAL A 318 -18.11 19.64 0.51
N VAL A 319 -18.37 18.53 -0.18
CA VAL A 319 -19.37 18.48 -1.27
C VAL A 319 -20.75 18.89 -0.77
N LEU A 320 -21.20 18.37 0.38
CA LEU A 320 -22.51 18.68 0.93
C LEU A 320 -22.63 20.18 1.31
N LEU A 321 -21.58 20.75 1.92
CA LEU A 321 -21.55 22.16 2.27
C LEU A 321 -21.52 23.06 1.01
N ILE A 322 -20.69 22.72 0.01
CA ILE A 322 -20.64 23.48 -1.24
C ILE A 322 -21.99 23.42 -1.94
N ASN A 323 -22.63 22.27 -2.02
CA ASN A 323 -23.96 22.13 -2.60
C ASN A 323 -24.98 23.04 -1.93
N GLU A 324 -24.90 23.20 -0.60
CA GLU A 324 -25.78 24.08 0.14
C GLU A 324 -25.47 25.55 -0.09
N ILE A 325 -24.18 25.92 -0.21
CA ILE A 325 -23.75 27.29 -0.49
C ILE A 325 -24.24 27.76 -1.85
N ILE A 326 -24.12 26.92 -2.89
CA ILE A 326 -24.47 27.28 -4.28
C ILE A 326 -25.95 27.05 -4.63
N SER A 327 -26.73 26.44 -3.73
CA SER A 327 -28.12 26.14 -3.96
C SER A 327 -28.98 27.45 -4.01
N ASP A 328 -29.86 27.51 -4.98
CA ASP A 328 -30.81 28.62 -5.12
C ASP A 328 -32.06 28.51 -4.23
N GLU A 329 -32.17 27.40 -3.47
CA GLU A 329 -33.25 27.18 -2.53
C GLU A 329 -33.34 28.34 -1.51
N GLU A 330 -34.57 28.77 -1.20
CA GLU A 330 -34.81 29.87 -0.26
C GLU A 330 -34.52 29.50 1.20
N LYS A 331 -34.53 28.20 1.52
CA LYS A 331 -34.29 27.69 2.87
C LYS A 331 -33.12 26.75 2.90
N ILE A 332 -32.44 26.68 4.06
CA ILE A 332 -31.36 25.75 4.31
C ILE A 332 -31.90 24.32 4.36
N ASN A 333 -31.27 23.42 3.60
CA ASN A 333 -31.51 22.00 3.80
C ASN A 333 -30.73 21.51 5.02
N THR A 334 -31.38 21.60 6.20
CA THR A 334 -30.77 21.26 7.48
C THR A 334 -30.19 19.84 7.51
N LYS A 335 -30.84 18.88 6.83
CA LYS A 335 -30.35 17.48 6.79
C LYS A 335 -29.00 17.38 6.08
N LEU A 336 -28.86 18.03 4.91
CA LEU A 336 -27.61 18.03 4.15
C LEU A 336 -26.51 18.82 4.87
N LEU A 337 -26.87 19.96 5.47
CA LEU A 337 -25.96 20.77 6.27
C LEU A 337 -25.38 19.95 7.44
N VAL A 338 -26.23 19.34 8.26
CA VAL A 338 -25.81 18.53 9.40
C VAL A 338 -24.99 17.32 8.94
N ALA A 339 -25.43 16.62 7.89
CA ALA A 339 -24.67 15.50 7.30
C ALA A 339 -23.29 15.95 6.82
N GLY A 340 -23.17 17.13 6.21
CA GLY A 340 -21.89 17.68 5.77
C GLY A 340 -20.95 17.99 6.95
N MET A 341 -21.48 18.63 7.98
CA MET A 341 -20.72 18.93 9.21
C MET A 341 -20.28 17.65 9.92
N VAL A 342 -21.18 16.68 10.09
CA VAL A 342 -20.87 15.38 10.70
C VAL A 342 -19.80 14.64 9.89
N ALA A 343 -19.89 14.63 8.55
CA ALA A 343 -18.90 13.98 7.70
C ALA A 343 -17.50 14.61 7.86
N ILE A 344 -17.38 15.96 7.87
CA ILE A 344 -16.12 16.63 8.15
C ILE A 344 -15.62 16.30 9.55
N THR A 345 -16.47 16.36 10.55
CA THR A 345 -16.09 16.05 11.95
C THR A 345 -15.55 14.63 12.06
N VAL A 346 -16.30 13.63 11.56
CA VAL A 346 -15.88 12.23 11.57
C VAL A 346 -14.56 12.02 10.82
N GLY A 347 -14.41 12.62 9.65
CA GLY A 347 -13.16 12.55 8.88
C GLY A 347 -11.99 13.24 9.58
N SER A 348 -12.24 14.29 10.37
CA SER A 348 -11.22 15.07 11.06
C SER A 348 -10.74 14.46 12.38
N LEU A 349 -11.50 13.53 12.98
CA LEU A 349 -11.16 12.97 14.32
C LEU A 349 -9.75 12.37 14.40
N SER A 350 -9.23 11.82 13.32
CA SER A 350 -7.86 11.29 13.27
C SER A 350 -6.83 12.30 12.74
N LYS A 351 -7.29 13.44 12.20
CA LYS A 351 -6.43 14.47 11.62
C LYS A 351 -7.07 15.84 11.74
N MET A 352 -7.01 16.41 12.93
CA MET A 352 -7.72 17.63 13.31
C MET A 352 -7.43 18.86 12.45
N VAL A 353 -6.34 18.84 11.68
CA VAL A 353 -6.00 19.89 10.71
C VAL A 353 -7.12 20.15 9.68
N TYR A 354 -8.02 19.20 9.46
CA TYR A 354 -9.17 19.37 8.56
C TYR A 354 -10.42 19.93 9.26
N ALA A 355 -10.45 20.01 10.58
CA ALA A 355 -11.59 20.56 11.33
C ALA A 355 -12.02 21.97 10.87
N PRO A 356 -11.11 22.90 10.52
CA PRO A 356 -11.51 24.22 10.03
C PRO A 356 -12.37 24.20 8.75
N LEU A 357 -12.41 23.10 8.01
CA LEU A 357 -13.29 22.98 6.83
C LEU A 357 -14.79 23.07 7.18
N VAL A 358 -15.17 22.83 8.42
CA VAL A 358 -16.53 23.11 8.92
C VAL A 358 -16.89 24.59 8.73
N MET A 359 -15.92 25.49 8.76
CA MET A 359 -16.14 26.94 8.54
C MET A 359 -16.63 27.27 7.14
N LEU A 360 -16.57 26.36 6.16
CA LEU A 360 -17.23 26.53 4.87
C LEU A 360 -18.73 26.86 5.05
N ALA A 361 -19.37 26.35 6.10
CA ALA A 361 -20.76 26.70 6.41
C ALA A 361 -21.00 28.20 6.67
N LEU A 362 -19.97 28.98 7.00
CA LEU A 362 -20.08 30.45 7.16
C LEU A 362 -20.42 31.17 5.84
N PHE A 363 -20.14 30.53 4.69
CA PHE A 363 -20.42 31.08 3.36
C PHE A 363 -21.85 30.80 2.87
N ILE A 364 -22.70 30.11 3.66
CA ILE A 364 -24.10 29.92 3.31
C ILE A 364 -24.77 31.28 3.19
N PRO A 365 -25.48 31.54 2.08
CA PRO A 365 -26.08 32.86 1.78
C PRO A 365 -27.07 33.30 2.86
N ASN A 366 -26.95 34.55 3.32
CA ASN A 366 -27.82 35.12 4.35
C ASN A 366 -29.32 35.10 3.98
N ARG A 367 -29.65 35.08 2.69
CA ARG A 367 -31.03 35.00 2.17
C ARG A 367 -31.77 33.73 2.62
N LYS A 368 -31.03 32.67 2.96
CA LYS A 368 -31.59 31.38 3.38
C LYS A 368 -32.05 31.34 4.83
N PHE A 369 -31.81 32.40 5.59
CA PHE A 369 -32.16 32.51 6.99
C PHE A 369 -33.39 33.38 7.18
N SER A 370 -34.22 33.02 8.15
CA SER A 370 -35.47 33.73 8.48
C SER A 370 -35.27 35.12 9.07
N SER A 371 -34.10 35.41 9.66
CA SER A 371 -33.80 36.70 10.29
C SER A 371 -32.30 36.96 10.39
N LYS A 372 -31.91 38.24 10.55
CA LYS A 372 -30.50 38.61 10.84
C LYS A 372 -29.98 37.99 12.14
N LYS A 373 -30.85 37.82 13.15
CA LYS A 373 -30.46 37.17 14.38
C LYS A 373 -30.11 35.69 14.15
N SER A 374 -30.89 34.96 13.35
CA SER A 374 -30.60 33.57 13.06
C SER A 374 -29.26 33.40 12.27
N VAL A 375 -28.91 34.32 11.40
CA VAL A 375 -27.59 34.33 10.73
C VAL A 375 -26.47 34.46 11.75
N ILE A 376 -26.59 35.41 12.68
CA ILE A 376 -25.53 35.65 13.70
C ILE A 376 -25.36 34.42 14.58
N TRP A 377 -26.45 33.88 15.13
CA TRP A 377 -26.37 32.70 15.98
C TRP A 377 -25.84 31.46 15.27
N PHE A 378 -26.24 31.27 14.02
CA PHE A 378 -25.70 30.18 13.18
C PHE A 378 -24.17 30.32 13.01
N LYS A 379 -23.69 31.50 12.59
CA LYS A 379 -22.26 31.75 12.36
C LYS A 379 -21.44 31.62 13.66
N LEU A 380 -21.95 32.12 14.78
CA LEU A 380 -21.32 31.93 16.08
C LEU A 380 -21.30 30.44 16.49
N GLY A 381 -22.36 29.70 16.20
CA GLY A 381 -22.41 28.26 16.43
C GLY A 381 -21.34 27.49 15.64
N ILE A 382 -21.16 27.82 14.35
CA ILE A 382 -20.09 27.22 13.53
C ILE A 382 -18.70 27.52 14.08
N LEU A 383 -18.45 28.76 14.49
CA LEU A 383 -17.17 29.13 15.11
C LEU A 383 -16.91 28.40 16.44
N ALA A 384 -17.97 28.24 17.26
CA ALA A 384 -17.89 27.49 18.50
C ALA A 384 -17.61 25.99 18.27
N VAL A 385 -18.28 25.37 17.28
CA VAL A 385 -18.01 23.97 16.89
C VAL A 385 -16.58 23.80 16.40
N CYS A 386 -16.11 24.71 15.52
CA CYS A 386 -14.73 24.67 15.04
C CYS A 386 -13.72 24.83 16.18
N GLY A 387 -13.94 25.81 17.08
CA GLY A 387 -13.11 26.04 18.27
C GLY A 387 -13.07 24.82 19.17
N TRP A 388 -14.22 24.22 19.45
CA TRP A 388 -14.30 23.00 20.25
C TRP A 388 -13.52 21.84 19.61
N MET A 389 -13.68 21.60 18.31
CA MET A 389 -12.93 20.55 17.59
C MET A 389 -11.40 20.75 17.65
N LEU A 390 -10.91 21.99 17.70
CA LEU A 390 -9.47 22.29 17.76
C LEU A 390 -8.89 22.15 19.17
N THR A 391 -9.72 22.05 20.19
CA THR A 391 -9.29 21.91 21.61
C THR A 391 -9.35 20.48 22.12
N THR A 392 -9.95 19.57 21.36
CA THR A 392 -10.03 18.12 21.62
C THR A 392 -8.98 17.35 20.87
#